data_72526408c46419b4ba972d9958d9d264
#
_entry.id   72526408c46419b4ba972d9958d9d264
#
_cell.length_a   1.000
_cell.length_b   1.000
_cell.length_c   1.000
_cell.angle_alpha   90.00
_cell.angle_beta   90.00
_cell.angle_gamma   90.00
#
_symmetry.space_group_name_H-M   'P 1'
#
loop_
_entity.id
_entity.type
_entity.pdbx_description
1 polymer ?
#
loop_
_entity_poly.entity_id
_entity_poly.type
_entity_poly.pdbx_seq_one_letter_code
_entity_poly.pdbx_strand_id
1 'polypeptide(L)'
;MFAFGSKLLISTIINVVYQNLYPIVIGKKFSSSDLGFYSKSSSFSSLPATTFTNVIGSVAFPVLSSIQNDKERLANAYRKMLRISAYILFPIMISLAVLARPFVVVLITEKWLPCVIMLQILCFDMMWYPIHALNLNLLQVSGRSELFLKLEIIKKAIGISVLAITIKYGILWMCVGSVFCSLIALFINTYYTGKLINLGWGTQMKDLIPSLMVSVFMGIGIYLIDLTLSNDYAKLFTGILAGIVLYYTFSRLFHLKELAFLQEIIKNNIIHRK
;
A
#
# COMPACT_ATOMS: atom_id res chain seq x y z
N MET A 1 -3.08 12.18 29.37
CA MET A 1 -3.72 11.06 28.65
C MET A 1 -4.96 11.49 27.86
N PHE A 2 -5.90 12.22 28.41
CA PHE A 2 -7.14 12.65 27.73
C PHE A 2 -6.88 13.43 26.43
N ALA A 3 -5.97 14.41 26.44
CA ALA A 3 -5.65 15.23 25.28
C ALA A 3 -4.97 14.44 24.13
N PHE A 4 -4.26 13.36 24.43
CA PHE A 4 -3.68 12.47 23.42
C PHE A 4 -4.77 11.61 22.76
N GLY A 5 -5.61 10.99 23.59
CA GLY A 5 -6.69 10.12 23.11
C GLY A 5 -7.74 10.88 22.28
N SER A 6 -8.13 12.09 22.69
CA SER A 6 -9.11 12.90 21.96
C SER A 6 -8.61 13.30 20.56
N LYS A 7 -7.33 13.62 20.41
CA LYS A 7 -6.74 13.96 19.11
C LYS A 7 -6.72 12.74 18.16
N LEU A 8 -6.42 11.56 18.67
CA LEU A 8 -6.48 10.32 17.88
C LEU A 8 -7.92 9.96 17.49
N LEU A 9 -8.87 10.14 18.41
CA LEU A 9 -10.29 9.88 18.15
C LEU A 9 -10.82 10.79 17.06
N ILE A 10 -10.56 12.10 17.13
CA ILE A 10 -10.94 13.08 16.11
C ILE A 10 -10.31 12.68 14.76
N SER A 11 -9.04 12.34 14.74
CA SER A 11 -8.36 11.90 13.53
C SER A 11 -9.00 10.65 12.92
N THR A 12 -9.39 9.69 13.75
CA THR A 12 -10.07 8.47 13.29
C THR A 12 -11.44 8.79 12.69
N ILE A 13 -12.24 9.65 13.32
CA ILE A 13 -13.54 10.09 12.79
C ILE A 13 -13.36 10.78 11.43
N ILE A 14 -12.43 11.72 11.35
CA ILE A 14 -12.11 12.41 10.08
C ILE A 14 -11.72 11.39 9.00
N ASN A 15 -10.95 10.37 9.37
CA ASN A 15 -10.53 9.35 8.44
C ASN A 15 -11.69 8.49 7.93
N VAL A 16 -12.57 8.04 8.82
CA VAL A 16 -13.77 7.26 8.47
C VAL A 16 -14.70 8.05 7.54
N VAL A 17 -14.96 9.31 7.86
CA VAL A 17 -15.77 10.19 7.00
C VAL A 17 -15.12 10.35 5.63
N TYR A 18 -13.82 10.61 5.59
CA TYR A 18 -13.09 10.77 4.33
C TYR A 18 -13.11 9.51 3.46
N GLN A 19 -12.93 8.32 4.04
CA GLN A 19 -12.95 7.04 3.30
C GLN A 19 -14.31 6.78 2.63
N ASN A 20 -15.40 7.27 3.22
CA ASN A 20 -16.74 7.13 2.66
C ASN A 20 -17.11 8.24 1.66
N LEU A 21 -16.30 9.30 1.52
CA LEU A 21 -16.61 10.38 0.58
C LEU A 21 -16.63 9.92 -0.88
N TYR A 22 -15.67 9.11 -1.30
CA TYR A 22 -15.61 8.63 -2.68
C TYR A 22 -16.86 7.83 -3.07
N PRO A 23 -17.26 6.77 -2.35
CA PRO A 23 -18.51 6.06 -2.63
C PRO A 23 -19.75 6.95 -2.63
N ILE A 24 -19.87 7.87 -1.65
CA ILE A 24 -21.02 8.80 -1.55
C ILE A 24 -21.07 9.73 -2.75
N VAL A 25 -19.95 10.30 -3.14
CA VAL A 25 -19.85 11.24 -4.28
C VAL A 25 -20.15 10.51 -5.59
N ILE A 26 -19.61 9.30 -5.78
CA ILE A 26 -19.84 8.49 -6.96
C ILE A 26 -21.31 8.11 -7.05
N GLY A 27 -21.91 7.63 -5.97
CA GLY A 27 -23.33 7.23 -5.94
C GLY A 27 -24.31 8.38 -6.16
N LYS A 28 -23.91 9.63 -5.83
CA LYS A 28 -24.76 10.82 -6.08
C LYS A 28 -24.61 11.38 -7.49
N LYS A 29 -23.44 11.26 -8.12
CA LYS A 29 -23.13 11.95 -9.37
C LYS A 29 -23.06 11.05 -10.59
N PHE A 30 -22.81 9.78 -10.39
CA PHE A 30 -22.67 8.77 -11.46
C PHE A 30 -23.73 7.67 -11.31
N SER A 31 -23.68 6.65 -12.17
CA SER A 31 -24.64 5.55 -12.13
C SER A 31 -24.40 4.58 -10.96
N SER A 32 -25.43 3.82 -10.58
CA SER A 32 -25.29 2.72 -9.60
C SER A 32 -24.30 1.64 -10.06
N SER A 33 -24.21 1.41 -11.38
CA SER A 33 -23.24 0.48 -11.97
C SER A 33 -21.82 0.99 -11.76
N ASP A 34 -21.56 2.28 -11.97
CA ASP A 34 -20.28 2.91 -11.76
C ASP A 34 -19.81 2.82 -10.30
N LEU A 35 -20.74 3.04 -9.37
CA LEU A 35 -20.50 2.84 -7.94
C LEU A 35 -20.13 1.38 -7.65
N GLY A 36 -20.82 0.44 -8.29
CA GLY A 36 -20.51 -0.99 -8.16
C GLY A 36 -19.09 -1.31 -8.66
N PHE A 37 -18.71 -0.82 -9.84
CA PHE A 37 -17.39 -1.04 -10.41
C PHE A 37 -16.27 -0.42 -9.53
N TYR A 38 -16.45 0.81 -9.07
CA TYR A 38 -15.52 1.45 -8.16
C TYR A 38 -15.39 0.68 -6.83
N SER A 39 -16.52 0.30 -6.23
CA SER A 39 -16.53 -0.40 -4.94
C SER A 39 -15.84 -1.77 -5.02
N LYS A 40 -16.02 -2.52 -6.11
CA LYS A 40 -15.30 -3.78 -6.33
C LYS A 40 -13.80 -3.56 -6.52
N SER A 41 -13.41 -2.58 -7.35
CA SER A 41 -12.01 -2.23 -7.55
C SER A 41 -11.33 -1.81 -6.24
N SER A 42 -12.01 -0.96 -5.46
CA SER A 42 -11.54 -0.53 -4.15
C SER A 42 -11.41 -1.68 -3.15
N SER A 43 -12.40 -2.59 -3.11
CA SER A 43 -12.34 -3.76 -2.22
C SER A 43 -11.19 -4.69 -2.56
N PHE A 44 -10.98 -5.00 -3.85
CA PHE A 44 -9.90 -5.90 -4.27
C PHE A 44 -8.51 -5.31 -4.07
N SER A 45 -8.33 -4.01 -4.31
CA SER A 45 -7.04 -3.34 -4.07
C SER A 45 -6.76 -3.13 -2.59
N SER A 46 -7.76 -2.81 -1.77
CA SER A 46 -7.58 -2.54 -0.35
C SER A 46 -7.38 -3.80 0.49
N LEU A 47 -7.96 -4.94 0.11
CA LEU A 47 -7.92 -6.16 0.91
C LEU A 47 -6.48 -6.65 1.19
N PRO A 48 -5.59 -6.85 0.21
CA PRO A 48 -4.21 -7.25 0.51
C PRO A 48 -3.44 -6.18 1.29
N ALA A 49 -3.65 -4.89 0.95
CA ALA A 49 -2.95 -3.78 1.57
C ALA A 49 -3.33 -3.61 3.05
N THR A 50 -4.62 -3.63 3.38
CA THR A 50 -5.10 -3.46 4.76
C THR A 50 -4.79 -4.68 5.62
N THR A 51 -4.99 -5.91 5.09
CA THR A 51 -4.66 -7.14 5.81
C THR A 51 -3.19 -7.17 6.19
N PHE A 52 -2.30 -6.91 5.23
CA PHE A 52 -0.86 -6.86 5.49
C PHE A 52 -0.50 -5.75 6.49
N THR A 53 -1.08 -4.55 6.33
CA THR A 53 -0.83 -3.42 7.22
C THR A 53 -1.26 -3.70 8.65
N ASN A 54 -2.38 -4.37 8.86
CA ASN A 54 -2.84 -4.77 10.19
C ASN A 54 -1.86 -5.75 10.85
N VAL A 55 -1.37 -6.75 10.10
CA VAL A 55 -0.36 -7.69 10.59
C VAL A 55 0.94 -6.98 10.95
N ILE A 56 1.47 -6.13 10.06
CA ILE A 56 2.71 -5.41 10.35
C ILE A 56 2.52 -4.42 11.50
N GLY A 57 1.38 -3.75 11.58
CA GLY A 57 1.04 -2.78 12.63
C GLY A 57 0.97 -3.41 14.01
N SER A 58 0.42 -4.62 14.13
CA SER A 58 0.34 -5.36 15.41
C SER A 58 1.71 -5.69 15.98
N VAL A 59 2.73 -5.83 15.14
CA VAL A 59 4.12 -6.08 15.55
C VAL A 59 4.91 -4.77 15.65
N ALA A 60 4.73 -3.87 14.70
CA ALA A 60 5.50 -2.64 14.60
C ALA A 60 5.29 -1.72 15.81
N PHE A 61 4.05 -1.50 16.23
CA PHE A 61 3.76 -0.56 17.30
C PHE A 61 4.38 -0.96 18.65
N PRO A 62 4.24 -2.20 19.16
CA PRO A 62 4.87 -2.63 20.41
C PRO A 62 6.40 -2.59 20.33
N VAL A 63 6.99 -3.06 19.21
CA VAL A 63 8.44 -3.10 19.03
C VAL A 63 9.03 -1.69 19.00
N LEU A 64 8.46 -0.78 18.20
CA LEU A 64 8.94 0.61 18.13
C LEU A 64 8.74 1.32 19.47
N SER A 65 7.65 1.05 20.19
CA SER A 65 7.37 1.62 21.51
C SER A 65 8.40 1.19 22.56
N SER A 66 8.82 -0.08 22.55
CA SER A 66 9.81 -0.59 23.51
C SER A 66 11.20 0.00 23.35
N ILE A 67 11.53 0.51 22.17
CA ILE A 67 12.85 1.10 21.85
C ILE A 67 12.78 2.61 21.56
N GLN A 68 11.70 3.28 21.90
CA GLN A 68 11.44 4.68 21.55
C GLN A 68 12.49 5.68 22.07
N ASN A 69 13.16 5.34 23.17
CA ASN A 69 14.20 6.17 23.79
C ASN A 69 15.56 6.06 23.11
N ASP A 70 15.80 5.03 22.30
CA ASP A 70 17.02 4.82 21.55
C ASP A 70 16.80 5.15 20.07
N LYS A 71 17.19 6.35 19.67
CA LYS A 71 16.92 6.86 18.31
C LYS A 71 17.58 6.03 17.22
N GLU A 72 18.76 5.48 17.46
CA GLU A 72 19.48 4.70 16.45
C GLU A 72 18.80 3.33 16.24
N ARG A 73 18.49 2.64 17.34
CA ARG A 73 17.76 1.36 17.28
C ARG A 73 16.37 1.56 16.68
N LEU A 74 15.67 2.64 17.04
CA LEU A 74 14.37 3.00 16.51
C LEU A 74 14.43 3.22 14.99
N ALA A 75 15.42 3.99 14.50
CA ALA A 75 15.61 4.23 13.07
C ALA A 75 15.92 2.93 12.31
N ASN A 76 16.77 2.07 12.85
CA ASN A 76 17.15 0.81 12.23
C ASN A 76 15.97 -0.18 12.18
N ALA A 77 15.20 -0.28 13.27
CA ALA A 77 14.00 -1.13 13.31
C ALA A 77 12.92 -0.61 12.33
N TYR A 78 12.68 0.69 12.32
CA TYR A 78 11.75 1.32 11.38
C TYR A 78 12.14 1.06 9.92
N ARG A 79 13.40 1.27 9.54
CA ARG A 79 13.91 0.98 8.19
C ARG A 79 13.72 -0.48 7.79
N LYS A 80 13.97 -1.40 8.73
CA LYS A 80 13.78 -2.84 8.49
C LYS A 80 12.30 -3.15 8.19
N MET A 81 11.38 -2.61 9.00
CA MET A 81 9.94 -2.80 8.80
C MET A 81 9.47 -2.18 7.49
N LEU A 82 9.96 -0.99 7.14
CA LEU A 82 9.64 -0.30 5.91
C LEU A 82 10.07 -1.13 4.67
N ARG A 83 11.29 -1.66 4.67
CA ARG A 83 11.80 -2.51 3.58
C ARG A 83 11.04 -3.82 3.46
N ILE A 84 10.77 -4.51 4.58
CA ILE A 84 9.98 -5.75 4.57
C ILE A 84 8.57 -5.49 4.03
N SER A 85 7.94 -4.37 4.42
CA SER A 85 6.62 -4.01 3.94
C SER A 85 6.59 -3.80 2.43
N ALA A 86 7.57 -3.08 1.89
CA ALA A 86 7.70 -2.89 0.45
C ALA A 86 7.99 -4.20 -0.27
N TYR A 87 8.91 -5.00 0.27
CA TYR A 87 9.31 -6.28 -0.31
C TYR A 87 8.14 -7.27 -0.45
N ILE A 88 7.20 -7.26 0.48
CA ILE A 88 6.04 -8.16 0.44
C ILE A 88 4.89 -7.56 -0.36
N LEU A 89 4.52 -6.29 -0.11
CA LEU A 89 3.31 -5.73 -0.69
C LEU A 89 3.48 -5.26 -2.14
N PHE A 90 4.63 -4.71 -2.52
CA PHE A 90 4.81 -4.21 -3.89
C PHE A 90 4.61 -5.29 -4.95
N PRO A 91 5.22 -6.50 -4.84
CA PRO A 91 4.98 -7.55 -5.83
C PRO A 91 3.53 -8.02 -5.86
N ILE A 92 2.85 -8.10 -4.72
CA ILE A 92 1.44 -8.48 -4.65
C ILE A 92 0.58 -7.47 -5.42
N MET A 93 0.77 -6.17 -5.18
CA MET A 93 -0.03 -5.13 -5.80
C MET A 93 0.26 -4.98 -7.30
N ILE A 94 1.52 -5.11 -7.71
CA ILE A 94 1.90 -5.08 -9.13
C ILE A 94 1.38 -6.33 -9.85
N SER A 95 1.48 -7.52 -9.25
CA SER A 95 0.89 -8.74 -9.84
C SER A 95 -0.63 -8.59 -10.01
N LEU A 96 -1.32 -8.07 -8.98
CA LEU A 96 -2.77 -7.83 -9.04
C LEU A 96 -3.13 -6.81 -10.13
N ALA A 97 -2.32 -5.77 -10.31
CA ALA A 97 -2.55 -4.77 -11.35
C ALA A 97 -2.33 -5.34 -12.76
N VAL A 98 -1.28 -6.13 -12.96
CA VAL A 98 -0.99 -6.75 -14.27
C VAL A 98 -2.02 -7.82 -14.61
N LEU A 99 -2.37 -8.65 -13.65
CA LEU A 99 -3.37 -9.72 -13.80
C LEU A 99 -4.80 -9.25 -13.54
N ALA A 100 -5.07 -7.94 -13.48
CA ALA A 100 -6.38 -7.41 -13.12
C ALA A 100 -7.51 -7.91 -14.01
N ARG A 101 -7.28 -8.03 -15.34
CA ARG A 101 -8.29 -8.55 -16.27
C ARG A 101 -8.60 -10.03 -16.02
N PRO A 102 -7.66 -10.97 -16.12
CA PRO A 102 -7.94 -12.38 -15.84
C PRO A 102 -8.45 -12.59 -14.42
N PHE A 103 -7.97 -11.83 -13.43
CA PHE A 103 -8.46 -11.87 -12.05
C PHE A 103 -9.96 -11.53 -11.97
N VAL A 104 -10.40 -10.45 -12.61
CA VAL A 104 -11.79 -10.00 -12.62
C VAL A 104 -12.68 -11.01 -13.35
N VAL A 105 -12.27 -11.47 -14.54
CA VAL A 105 -13.07 -12.41 -15.35
C VAL A 105 -13.27 -13.74 -14.62
N VAL A 106 -12.20 -14.27 -14.03
CA VAL A 106 -12.24 -15.58 -13.34
C VAL A 106 -13.03 -15.52 -12.03
N LEU A 107 -12.91 -14.44 -11.24
CA LEU A 107 -13.54 -14.37 -9.91
C LEU A 107 -14.97 -13.84 -9.93
N ILE A 108 -15.28 -12.88 -10.82
CA ILE A 108 -16.57 -12.17 -10.78
C ILE A 108 -17.25 -12.02 -12.14
N THR A 109 -16.70 -12.60 -13.19
CA THR A 109 -17.22 -12.64 -14.57
C THR A 109 -16.91 -11.40 -15.42
N GLU A 110 -17.08 -11.54 -16.75
CA GLU A 110 -16.82 -10.49 -17.74
C GLU A 110 -17.69 -9.23 -17.58
N LYS A 111 -18.85 -9.35 -16.95
CA LYS A 111 -19.72 -8.20 -16.65
C LYS A 111 -19.01 -7.09 -15.88
N TRP A 112 -17.96 -7.44 -15.14
CA TRP A 112 -17.19 -6.52 -14.29
C TRP A 112 -15.94 -5.97 -14.95
N LEU A 113 -15.70 -6.22 -16.24
CA LEU A 113 -14.54 -5.69 -16.97
C LEU A 113 -14.31 -4.18 -16.82
N PRO A 114 -15.37 -3.32 -16.72
CA PRO A 114 -15.13 -1.89 -16.50
C PRO A 114 -14.38 -1.56 -15.20
N CYS A 115 -14.36 -2.47 -14.21
CA CYS A 115 -13.62 -2.24 -12.96
C CYS A 115 -12.10 -2.44 -13.12
N VAL A 116 -11.61 -3.09 -14.19
CA VAL A 116 -10.22 -3.47 -14.38
C VAL A 116 -9.28 -2.25 -14.32
N ILE A 117 -9.56 -1.21 -15.09
CA ILE A 117 -8.71 0.00 -15.12
C ILE A 117 -8.69 0.69 -13.75
N MET A 118 -9.85 0.78 -13.08
CA MET A 118 -9.91 1.35 -11.73
C MET A 118 -9.09 0.50 -10.75
N LEU A 119 -9.18 -0.84 -10.83
CA LEU A 119 -8.40 -1.75 -10.00
C LEU A 119 -6.90 -1.55 -10.21
N GLN A 120 -6.44 -1.45 -11.45
CA GLN A 120 -5.04 -1.21 -11.78
C GLN A 120 -4.53 0.09 -11.15
N ILE A 121 -5.28 1.18 -11.29
CA ILE A 121 -4.92 2.49 -10.70
C ILE A 121 -4.91 2.41 -9.17
N LEU A 122 -5.93 1.81 -8.57
CA LEU A 122 -6.06 1.70 -7.11
C LEU A 122 -5.02 0.74 -6.50
N CYS A 123 -4.53 -0.26 -7.22
CA CYS A 123 -3.39 -1.06 -6.79
C CYS A 123 -2.15 -0.21 -6.58
N PHE A 124 -1.89 0.75 -7.48
CA PHE A 124 -0.76 1.66 -7.34
C PHE A 124 -0.94 2.64 -6.16
N ASP A 125 -2.16 3.05 -5.85
CA ASP A 125 -2.48 3.83 -4.65
C ASP A 125 -2.23 3.01 -3.38
N MET A 126 -2.81 1.81 -3.31
CA MET A 126 -2.80 0.97 -2.12
C MET A 126 -1.44 0.33 -1.80
N MET A 127 -0.52 0.24 -2.76
CA MET A 127 0.82 -0.30 -2.50
C MET A 127 1.61 0.52 -1.46
N TRP A 128 1.31 1.82 -1.32
CA TRP A 128 1.96 2.71 -0.35
C TRP A 128 1.31 2.69 1.04
N TYR A 129 0.17 2.02 1.18
CA TYR A 129 -0.63 2.05 2.41
C TYR A 129 0.14 1.62 3.67
N PRO A 130 0.92 0.50 3.71
CA PRO A 130 1.70 0.15 4.88
C PRO A 130 2.82 1.15 5.18
N ILE A 131 3.37 1.80 4.16
CA ILE A 131 4.40 2.84 4.35
C ILE A 131 3.80 4.04 5.08
N HIS A 132 2.58 4.46 4.69
CA HIS A 132 1.84 5.50 5.40
C HIS A 132 1.57 5.11 6.85
N ALA A 133 1.09 3.89 7.08
CA ALA A 133 0.78 3.39 8.42
C ALA A 133 2.01 3.34 9.33
N LEU A 134 3.16 2.87 8.83
CA LEU A 134 4.42 2.85 9.59
C LEU A 134 4.90 4.25 9.96
N ASN A 135 4.80 5.21 9.03
CA ASN A 135 5.12 6.62 9.31
C ASN A 135 4.23 7.18 10.43
N LEU A 136 2.92 6.90 10.37
CA LEU A 136 1.96 7.37 11.37
C LEU A 136 2.16 6.67 12.74
N ASN A 137 2.47 5.37 12.74
CA ASN A 137 2.81 4.64 13.97
C ASN A 137 4.03 5.24 14.67
N LEU A 138 5.04 5.64 13.92
CA LEU A 138 6.23 6.29 14.49
C LEU A 138 5.90 7.62 15.18
N LEU A 139 5.00 8.42 14.61
CA LEU A 139 4.52 9.64 15.25
C LEU A 139 3.78 9.36 16.55
N GLN A 140 2.96 8.32 16.59
CA GLN A 140 2.21 7.91 17.79
C GLN A 140 3.14 7.40 18.90
N VAL A 141 4.08 6.52 18.55
CA VAL A 141 5.12 6.00 19.48
C VAL A 141 5.95 7.14 20.07
N SER A 142 6.28 8.16 19.25
CA SER A 142 7.02 9.34 19.71
C SER A 142 6.17 10.33 20.52
N GLY A 143 4.90 10.03 20.82
CA GLY A 143 4.02 10.91 21.59
C GLY A 143 3.55 12.17 20.85
N ARG A 144 3.78 12.27 19.53
CA ARG A 144 3.49 13.46 18.71
C ARG A 144 2.06 13.44 18.13
N SER A 145 1.06 13.22 18.98
CA SER A 145 -0.36 13.18 18.55
C SER A 145 -0.85 14.47 17.88
N GLU A 146 -0.28 15.64 18.26
CA GLU A 146 -0.61 16.91 17.62
C GLU A 146 -0.16 16.95 16.17
N LEU A 147 1.05 16.50 15.92
CA LEU A 147 1.59 16.43 14.58
C LEU A 147 0.81 15.41 13.74
N PHE A 148 0.49 14.24 14.32
CA PHE A 148 -0.36 13.24 13.68
C PHE A 148 -1.69 13.85 13.20
N LEU A 149 -2.44 14.51 14.11
CA LEU A 149 -3.71 15.14 13.77
C LEU A 149 -3.55 16.24 12.71
N LYS A 150 -2.53 17.11 12.85
CA LYS A 150 -2.24 18.17 11.87
C LYS A 150 -1.99 17.60 10.48
N LEU A 151 -1.19 16.54 10.36
CA LEU A 151 -0.88 15.90 9.08
C LEU A 151 -2.13 15.25 8.47
N GLU A 152 -2.96 14.60 9.28
CA GLU A 152 -4.22 14.04 8.80
C GLU A 152 -5.17 15.12 8.25
N ILE A 153 -5.32 16.24 8.94
CA ILE A 153 -6.15 17.36 8.46
C ILE A 153 -5.62 17.90 7.14
N ILE A 154 -4.30 18.15 7.02
CA ILE A 154 -3.69 18.68 5.78
C ILE A 154 -3.92 17.72 4.62
N LYS A 155 -3.65 16.42 4.81
CA LYS A 155 -3.84 15.40 3.77
C LYS A 155 -5.30 15.29 3.34
N LYS A 156 -6.25 15.36 4.28
CA LYS A 156 -7.68 15.30 3.95
C LYS A 156 -8.14 16.56 3.23
N ALA A 157 -7.66 17.75 3.61
CA ALA A 157 -7.96 18.99 2.89
C ALA A 157 -7.46 18.91 1.43
N ILE A 158 -6.23 18.45 1.20
CA ILE A 158 -5.69 18.23 -0.15
C ILE A 158 -6.56 17.20 -0.90
N GLY A 159 -6.91 16.08 -0.26
CA GLY A 159 -7.72 15.04 -0.88
C GLY A 159 -9.12 15.52 -1.28
N ILE A 160 -9.78 16.32 -0.44
CA ILE A 160 -11.08 16.92 -0.77
C ILE A 160 -10.94 17.88 -1.95
N SER A 161 -9.90 18.70 -1.99
CA SER A 161 -9.66 19.62 -3.09
C SER A 161 -9.42 18.88 -4.41
N VAL A 162 -8.60 17.84 -4.40
CA VAL A 162 -8.34 17.00 -5.58
C VAL A 162 -9.62 16.27 -6.02
N LEU A 163 -10.40 15.75 -5.08
CA LEU A 163 -11.69 15.10 -5.37
C LEU A 163 -12.66 16.10 -6.03
N ALA A 164 -12.77 17.32 -5.51
CA ALA A 164 -13.66 18.38 -6.06
C ALA A 164 -13.27 18.77 -7.50
N ILE A 165 -11.99 18.68 -7.85
CA ILE A 165 -11.52 18.92 -9.21
C ILE A 165 -11.79 17.70 -10.10
N THR A 166 -11.37 16.52 -9.67
CA THR A 166 -11.38 15.29 -10.48
C THR A 166 -12.78 14.75 -10.75
N ILE A 167 -13.75 15.03 -9.88
CA ILE A 167 -15.16 14.64 -10.06
C ILE A 167 -15.76 15.15 -11.36
N LYS A 168 -15.27 16.27 -11.89
CA LYS A 168 -15.75 16.85 -13.16
C LYS A 168 -15.30 16.05 -14.38
N TYR A 169 -14.23 15.29 -14.24
CA TYR A 169 -13.59 14.54 -15.33
C TYR A 169 -13.92 13.05 -15.32
N GLY A 170 -14.67 12.57 -14.31
CA GLY A 170 -15.13 11.18 -14.22
C GLY A 170 -14.37 10.33 -13.21
N ILE A 171 -14.85 9.09 -13.01
CA ILE A 171 -14.39 8.20 -11.94
C ILE A 171 -12.92 7.79 -12.11
N LEU A 172 -12.46 7.58 -13.34
CA LEU A 172 -11.05 7.25 -13.59
C LEU A 172 -10.12 8.36 -13.12
N TRP A 173 -10.48 9.62 -13.36
CA TRP A 173 -9.72 10.77 -12.87
C TRP A 173 -9.78 10.91 -11.35
N MET A 174 -10.89 10.49 -10.73
CA MET A 174 -10.96 10.41 -9.26
C MET A 174 -9.97 9.36 -8.72
N CYS A 175 -9.84 8.19 -9.36
CA CYS A 175 -8.84 7.18 -8.99
C CYS A 175 -7.40 7.68 -9.20
N VAL A 176 -7.12 8.37 -10.32
CA VAL A 176 -5.80 9.01 -10.55
C VAL A 176 -5.53 10.09 -9.49
N GLY A 177 -6.55 10.86 -9.13
CA GLY A 177 -6.47 11.85 -8.06
C GLY A 177 -6.11 11.23 -6.70
N SER A 178 -6.64 10.04 -6.37
CA SER A 178 -6.27 9.34 -5.12
C SER A 178 -4.80 8.94 -5.12
N VAL A 179 -4.27 8.44 -6.24
CA VAL A 179 -2.83 8.14 -6.40
C VAL A 179 -1.98 9.39 -6.15
N PHE A 180 -2.36 10.50 -6.75
CA PHE A 180 -1.65 11.78 -6.56
C PHE A 180 -1.67 12.21 -5.09
N CYS A 181 -2.82 12.12 -4.43
CA CYS A 181 -2.95 12.39 -2.99
C CYS A 181 -2.07 11.46 -2.14
N SER A 182 -2.00 10.17 -2.49
CA SER A 182 -1.17 9.17 -1.82
C SER A 182 0.33 9.53 -1.93
N LEU A 183 0.80 9.92 -3.11
CA LEU A 183 2.19 10.35 -3.30
C LEU A 183 2.52 11.63 -2.52
N ILE A 184 1.62 12.61 -2.48
CA ILE A 184 1.78 13.80 -1.63
C ILE A 184 1.82 13.40 -0.15
N ALA A 185 0.91 12.52 0.27
CA ALA A 185 0.87 12.02 1.64
C ALA A 185 2.16 11.26 2.01
N LEU A 186 2.72 10.50 1.06
CA LEU A 186 4.02 9.83 1.25
C LEU A 186 5.12 10.84 1.52
N PHE A 187 5.22 11.89 0.72
CA PHE A 187 6.20 12.95 0.91
C PHE A 187 6.01 13.66 2.27
N ILE A 188 4.80 14.06 2.61
CA ILE A 188 4.48 14.73 3.88
C ILE A 188 4.84 13.84 5.06
N ASN A 189 4.39 12.59 5.08
CA ASN A 189 4.63 11.66 6.19
C ASN A 189 6.13 11.41 6.37
N THR A 190 6.86 11.10 5.30
CA THR A 190 8.30 10.80 5.35
C THR A 190 9.14 12.01 5.73
N TYR A 191 8.73 13.22 5.38
CA TYR A 191 9.42 14.44 5.79
C TYR A 191 9.37 14.64 7.30
N TYR A 192 8.20 14.47 7.92
CA TYR A 192 8.05 14.69 9.37
C TYR A 192 8.65 13.54 10.18
N THR A 193 8.47 12.30 9.77
CA THR A 193 9.13 11.16 10.42
C THR A 193 10.64 11.22 10.28
N GLY A 194 11.12 11.71 9.14
CA GLY A 194 12.55 11.92 8.92
C GLY A 194 13.20 12.87 9.92
N LYS A 195 12.45 13.90 10.36
CA LYS A 195 12.92 14.82 11.41
C LYS A 195 13.01 14.19 12.80
N LEU A 196 12.17 13.16 13.08
CA LEU A 196 12.15 12.51 14.39
C LEU A 196 13.32 11.55 14.60
N ILE A 197 13.69 10.80 13.57
CA ILE A 197 14.69 9.72 13.62
C ILE A 197 15.89 9.96 12.71
N ASN A 198 16.09 11.18 12.22
CA ASN A 198 17.15 11.57 11.28
C ASN A 198 17.19 10.70 10.00
N LEU A 199 16.03 10.27 9.52
CA LEU A 199 15.87 9.42 8.34
C LEU A 199 15.10 10.16 7.23
N GLY A 200 15.78 11.05 6.53
CA GLY A 200 15.19 11.89 5.50
C GLY A 200 14.48 11.12 4.37
N TRP A 201 13.63 11.82 3.62
CA TRP A 201 12.86 11.27 2.49
C TRP A 201 13.73 10.48 1.50
N GLY A 202 14.88 11.02 1.11
CA GLY A 202 15.79 10.36 0.17
C GLY A 202 16.31 9.01 0.65
N THR A 203 16.58 8.88 1.96
CA THR A 203 17.01 7.60 2.55
C THR A 203 15.90 6.58 2.57
N GLN A 204 14.66 7.00 2.91
CA GLN A 204 13.50 6.10 2.86
C GLN A 204 13.22 5.65 1.42
N MET A 205 13.31 6.53 0.42
CA MET A 205 13.15 6.14 -0.98
C MET A 205 14.24 5.18 -1.45
N LYS A 206 15.50 5.37 -1.06
CA LYS A 206 16.58 4.41 -1.34
C LYS A 206 16.32 3.02 -0.73
N ASP A 207 15.63 2.96 0.40
CA ASP A 207 15.24 1.69 1.02
C ASP A 207 14.05 1.00 0.28
N LEU A 208 13.19 1.77 -0.40
CA LEU A 208 11.99 1.25 -1.10
C LEU A 208 12.23 0.91 -2.57
N ILE A 209 13.06 1.71 -3.26
CA ILE A 209 13.29 1.60 -4.71
C ILE A 209 13.75 0.21 -5.15
N PRO A 210 14.67 -0.49 -4.46
CA PRO A 210 15.10 -1.83 -4.90
C PRO A 210 13.93 -2.82 -4.99
N SER A 211 13.07 -2.86 -3.98
CA SER A 211 11.87 -3.72 -3.98
C SER A 211 10.87 -3.31 -5.06
N LEU A 212 10.71 -1.99 -5.31
CA LEU A 212 9.85 -1.49 -6.36
C LEU A 212 10.36 -1.91 -7.75
N MET A 213 11.65 -1.73 -8.02
CA MET A 213 12.27 -2.10 -9.31
C MET A 213 12.11 -3.60 -9.59
N VAL A 214 12.44 -4.45 -8.62
CA VAL A 214 12.28 -5.91 -8.76
C VAL A 214 10.82 -6.29 -9.00
N SER A 215 9.88 -5.64 -8.32
CA SER A 215 8.45 -5.86 -8.53
C SER A 215 7.99 -5.42 -9.92
N VAL A 216 8.52 -4.31 -10.43
CA VAL A 216 8.22 -3.84 -11.81
C VAL A 216 8.78 -4.80 -12.85
N PHE A 217 10.03 -5.27 -12.71
CA PHE A 217 10.60 -6.27 -13.63
C PHE A 217 9.80 -7.57 -13.61
N MET A 218 9.38 -8.03 -12.42
CA MET A 218 8.46 -9.16 -12.30
C MET A 218 7.14 -8.89 -13.04
N GLY A 219 6.55 -7.71 -12.85
CA GLY A 219 5.30 -7.32 -13.53
C GLY A 219 5.42 -7.30 -15.05
N ILE A 220 6.54 -6.79 -15.58
CA ILE A 220 6.84 -6.84 -17.02
C ILE A 220 6.93 -8.31 -17.50
N GLY A 221 7.61 -9.17 -16.75
CA GLY A 221 7.69 -10.60 -17.08
C GLY A 221 6.33 -11.29 -17.09
N ILE A 222 5.48 -11.02 -16.10
CA ILE A 222 4.09 -11.53 -16.07
C ILE A 222 3.30 -11.04 -17.29
N TYR A 223 3.41 -9.75 -17.61
CA TYR A 223 2.71 -9.15 -18.74
C TYR A 223 3.11 -9.79 -20.07
N LEU A 224 4.41 -10.04 -20.28
CA LEU A 224 4.91 -10.71 -21.49
C LEU A 224 4.38 -12.13 -21.62
N ILE A 225 4.29 -12.88 -20.52
CA ILE A 225 3.69 -14.22 -20.49
C ILE A 225 2.18 -14.14 -20.78
N ASP A 226 1.48 -13.15 -20.21
CA ASP A 226 0.04 -12.93 -20.43
C ASP A 226 -0.30 -12.73 -21.91
N LEU A 227 0.57 -12.06 -22.66
CA LEU A 227 0.40 -11.84 -24.10
C LEU A 227 0.46 -13.13 -24.94
N THR A 228 1.10 -14.19 -24.45
CA THR A 228 1.23 -15.46 -25.19
C THR A 228 0.06 -16.40 -24.98
N LEU A 229 -0.82 -16.12 -24.01
CA LEU A 229 -1.95 -16.95 -23.63
C LEU A 229 -3.25 -16.31 -24.07
N SER A 230 -4.26 -17.12 -24.43
CA SER A 230 -5.59 -16.63 -24.81
C SER A 230 -6.65 -16.85 -23.72
N ASN A 231 -6.45 -17.84 -22.84
CA ASN A 231 -7.43 -18.23 -21.82
C ASN A 231 -7.16 -17.50 -20.50
N ASP A 232 -8.17 -16.79 -19.96
CA ASP A 232 -8.04 -16.00 -18.73
C ASP A 232 -7.72 -16.87 -17.49
N TYR A 233 -8.20 -18.11 -17.41
CA TYR A 233 -7.82 -19.04 -16.33
C TYR A 233 -6.32 -19.40 -16.42
N ALA A 234 -5.85 -19.72 -17.61
CA ALA A 234 -4.43 -20.01 -17.83
C ALA A 234 -3.54 -18.80 -17.50
N LYS A 235 -3.95 -17.60 -17.95
CA LYS A 235 -3.27 -16.34 -17.64
C LYS A 235 -3.13 -16.11 -16.14
N LEU A 236 -4.23 -16.24 -15.39
CA LEU A 236 -4.23 -16.01 -13.96
C LEU A 236 -3.30 -17.01 -13.24
N PHE A 237 -3.44 -18.31 -13.53
CA PHE A 237 -2.68 -19.35 -12.84
C PHE A 237 -1.18 -19.29 -13.18
N THR A 238 -0.85 -19.22 -14.46
CA THR A 238 0.56 -19.12 -14.92
C THR A 238 1.18 -17.79 -14.50
N GLY A 239 0.42 -16.69 -14.53
CA GLY A 239 0.89 -15.38 -14.09
C GLY A 239 1.24 -15.34 -12.61
N ILE A 240 0.45 -15.97 -11.74
CA ILE A 240 0.77 -16.09 -10.30
C ILE A 240 2.05 -16.92 -10.10
N LEU A 241 2.15 -18.11 -10.75
CA LEU A 241 3.33 -18.96 -10.61
C LEU A 241 4.59 -18.27 -11.17
N ALA A 242 4.49 -17.68 -12.35
CA ALA A 242 5.58 -16.92 -12.96
C ALA A 242 5.99 -15.74 -12.08
N GLY A 243 5.02 -15.04 -11.49
CA GLY A 243 5.29 -13.93 -10.55
C GLY A 243 6.14 -14.38 -9.38
N ILE A 244 5.81 -15.50 -8.73
CA ILE A 244 6.59 -16.04 -7.62
C ILE A 244 8.02 -16.37 -8.05
N VAL A 245 8.18 -17.09 -9.17
CA VAL A 245 9.48 -17.50 -9.70
C VAL A 245 10.33 -16.30 -10.11
N LEU A 246 9.75 -15.36 -10.87
CA LEU A 246 10.44 -14.16 -11.34
C LEU A 246 10.85 -13.26 -10.16
N TYR A 247 9.94 -13.04 -9.20
CA TYR A 247 10.25 -12.23 -8.03
C TYR A 247 11.39 -12.82 -7.21
N TYR A 248 11.36 -14.12 -6.97
CA TYR A 248 12.44 -14.83 -6.27
C TYR A 248 13.76 -14.71 -7.04
N THR A 249 13.75 -14.97 -8.35
CA THR A 249 14.93 -14.92 -9.21
C THR A 249 15.55 -13.53 -9.25
N PHE A 250 14.73 -12.50 -9.50
CA PHE A 250 15.21 -11.12 -9.51
C PHE A 250 15.66 -10.64 -8.13
N SER A 251 14.96 -11.02 -7.04
CA SER A 251 15.40 -10.71 -5.69
C SER A 251 16.77 -11.29 -5.36
N ARG A 252 17.07 -12.49 -5.87
CA ARG A 252 18.38 -13.13 -5.73
C ARG A 252 19.45 -12.45 -6.60
N LEU A 253 19.12 -12.12 -7.84
CA LEU A 253 20.01 -11.45 -8.78
C LEU A 253 20.44 -10.07 -8.29
N PHE A 254 19.48 -9.30 -7.76
CA PHE A 254 19.73 -7.97 -7.20
C PHE A 254 20.20 -7.98 -5.73
N HIS A 255 20.44 -9.16 -5.17
CA HIS A 255 20.96 -9.36 -3.79
C HIS A 255 20.13 -8.60 -2.72
N LEU A 256 18.80 -8.69 -2.81
CA LEU A 256 17.93 -8.03 -1.84
C LEU A 256 18.12 -8.64 -0.44
N LYS A 257 18.45 -7.81 0.54
CA LYS A 257 18.69 -8.21 1.93
C LYS A 257 17.45 -8.83 2.59
N GLU A 258 16.28 -8.42 2.14
CA GLU A 258 14.98 -8.87 2.63
C GLU A 258 14.73 -10.34 2.31
N LEU A 259 15.21 -10.83 1.16
CA LEU A 259 15.15 -12.25 0.80
C LEU A 259 15.93 -13.11 1.81
N ALA A 260 17.17 -12.73 2.09
CA ALA A 260 18.01 -13.46 3.05
C ALA A 260 17.38 -13.50 4.44
N PHE A 261 16.83 -12.37 4.88
CA PHE A 261 16.13 -12.27 6.17
C PHE A 261 14.90 -13.18 6.25
N LEU A 262 14.07 -13.22 5.21
CA LEU A 262 12.90 -14.12 5.18
C LEU A 262 13.30 -15.57 5.15
N GLN A 263 14.35 -15.93 4.40
CA GLN A 263 14.89 -17.29 4.38
C GLN A 263 15.39 -17.74 5.76
N GLU A 264 16.05 -16.83 6.51
CA GLU A 264 16.51 -17.11 7.88
C GLU A 264 15.33 -17.36 8.83
N ILE A 265 14.27 -16.53 8.76
CA ILE A 265 13.05 -16.73 9.56
C ILE A 265 12.41 -18.07 9.27
N ILE A 266 12.26 -18.43 8.00
CA ILE A 266 11.64 -19.71 7.59
C ILE A 266 12.49 -20.86 8.10
N LYS A 267 13.81 -20.81 7.92
CA LYS A 267 14.74 -21.83 8.39
C LYS A 267 14.66 -22.03 9.90
N ASN A 268 14.67 -20.95 10.68
CA ASN A 268 14.60 -21.03 12.14
C ASN A 268 13.25 -21.58 12.62
N ASN A 269 12.13 -21.20 12.00
CA ASN A 269 10.81 -21.72 12.36
C ASN A 269 10.64 -23.22 12.01
N ILE A 270 11.31 -23.73 10.97
CA ILE A 270 11.28 -25.15 10.61
C ILE A 270 12.14 -25.96 11.59
N ILE A 271 13.29 -25.42 12.01
CA ILE A 271 14.21 -26.10 12.94
C ILE A 271 13.61 -26.19 14.35
N HIS A 272 12.89 -25.16 14.82
CA HIS A 272 12.27 -25.16 16.15
C HIS A 272 10.94 -25.94 16.24
N ARG A 273 10.42 -26.44 15.12
CA ARG A 273 9.24 -27.34 15.10
C ARG A 273 9.58 -28.82 15.08
N LYS A 274 10.87 -29.18 15.06
CA LYS A 274 11.38 -30.55 15.29
C LYS A 274 11.93 -30.62 16.70
#